data_162eebe7be05130422e3e5c3da5e0e60
#
_entry.id   162eebe7be05130422e3e5c3da5e0e60
#
_cell.length_a   1.000
_cell.length_b   1.000
_cell.length_c   1.000
_cell.angle_alpha   90.00
_cell.angle_beta   90.00
_cell.angle_gamma   90.00
#
_symmetry.space_group_name_H-M   'P 1'
#
loop_
_entity.id
_entity.type
_entity.pdbx_description
1 polymer ?
#
loop_
_entity_poly.entity_id
_entity_poly.type
_entity_poly.pdbx_seq_one_letter_code
_entity_poly.pdbx_strand_id
1 'polypeptide(L)'
;MRNGDLGDAVRASMSFPFMFKPIEIDNVLAYDGGIYNNFPTDVMRDDFHPDIIIGSVVSTNPTKPKENDLMSQIENMVMQKTDYSIPDSMGILMTFKYDNVSLMDFQRIDELHDIGYNRTISMMDSIKSRIQRRVNLDNIRLRRMVYRSNYPELRFKNIIIDGANPQQQAYIKKEFHSSDNKEFTYENLKEGYFRLLSDNMISEIIPHAVYNPEDETYDLHLKVKLENNFAVRLGGNISTSNSNQIYLGLSYQDLNYYAKEFLFDGQLGKVYNNAQFMAKIDFSTAIPTSYRFIASITTFDYFKKDKLFSRNDKPAFNQKDERFLKLQVGLPFLLSKRAEFGIGIARIEDKYFQRNICLLYTSPSPRDGLL
;
A
#
# COMPACT_ATOMS: atom_id res chain seq x y z
N MET A 1 3.47 -12.99 -23.02
CA MET A 1 2.93 -12.07 -24.07
C MET A 1 3.92 -11.97 -25.22
N ARG A 2 3.46 -12.12 -26.46
CA ARG A 2 4.27 -11.90 -27.66
C ARG A 2 3.88 -10.60 -28.38
N ASN A 3 2.66 -10.12 -28.15
CA ASN A 3 2.10 -8.89 -28.69
C ASN A 3 1.34 -8.18 -27.58
N GLY A 4 1.11 -6.87 -27.71
CA GLY A 4 0.35 -6.07 -26.78
C GLY A 4 1.12 -4.85 -26.29
N ASP A 5 0.56 -4.15 -25.32
CA ASP A 5 1.16 -2.96 -24.73
C ASP A 5 2.39 -3.31 -23.87
N LEU A 6 3.48 -2.55 -24.05
CA LEU A 6 4.72 -2.75 -23.31
C LEU A 6 4.54 -2.46 -21.80
N GLY A 7 3.73 -1.46 -21.46
CA GLY A 7 3.44 -1.10 -20.07
C GLY A 7 2.73 -2.22 -19.33
N ASP A 8 1.73 -2.83 -19.99
CA ASP A 8 1.01 -3.98 -19.45
C ASP A 8 1.92 -5.19 -19.29
N ALA A 9 2.82 -5.44 -20.27
CA ALA A 9 3.79 -6.53 -20.18
C ALA A 9 4.76 -6.35 -19.02
N VAL A 10 5.28 -5.13 -18.82
CA VAL A 10 6.16 -4.80 -17.68
C VAL A 10 5.39 -4.93 -16.37
N ARG A 11 4.15 -4.43 -16.31
CA ARG A 11 3.31 -4.54 -15.13
C ARG A 11 3.00 -6.00 -14.76
N ALA A 12 2.68 -6.84 -15.76
CA ALA A 12 2.48 -8.28 -15.56
C ALA A 12 3.74 -8.96 -14.99
N SER A 13 4.92 -8.62 -15.55
CA SER A 13 6.22 -9.15 -15.10
C SER A 13 6.61 -8.70 -13.69
N MET A 14 5.94 -7.72 -13.11
CA MET A 14 6.13 -7.29 -11.72
C MET A 14 5.04 -7.80 -10.77
N SER A 15 4.04 -8.50 -11.28
CA SER A 15 2.87 -8.93 -10.50
C SER A 15 3.12 -10.26 -9.78
N PHE A 16 4.06 -10.24 -8.81
CA PHE A 16 4.33 -11.41 -7.97
C PHE A 16 3.11 -11.70 -7.06
N PRO A 17 2.61 -12.96 -7.04
CA PRO A 17 1.44 -13.33 -6.24
C PRO A 17 1.59 -12.97 -4.76
N PHE A 18 0.49 -12.58 -4.14
CA PHE A 18 0.37 -12.15 -2.73
C PHE A 18 1.08 -10.84 -2.38
N MET A 19 1.99 -10.34 -3.23
CA MET A 19 2.69 -9.07 -3.02
C MET A 19 2.05 -7.94 -3.83
N PHE A 20 1.70 -8.22 -5.08
CA PHE A 20 1.11 -7.25 -6.01
C PHE A 20 -0.17 -7.79 -6.61
N LYS A 21 -1.10 -6.87 -6.93
CA LYS A 21 -2.31 -7.24 -7.66
C LYS A 21 -1.94 -7.67 -9.09
N PRO A 22 -2.52 -8.77 -9.60
CA PRO A 22 -2.36 -9.14 -11.01
C PRO A 22 -2.93 -8.08 -11.93
N ILE A 23 -2.47 -8.06 -13.17
CA ILE A 23 -3.07 -7.24 -14.23
C ILE A 23 -3.98 -8.11 -15.10
N GLU A 24 -5.11 -7.55 -15.50
CA GLU A 24 -6.02 -8.21 -16.45
C GLU A 24 -5.66 -7.80 -17.88
N ILE A 25 -5.27 -8.76 -18.70
CA ILE A 25 -4.92 -8.60 -20.11
C ILE A 25 -5.80 -9.56 -20.91
N ASP A 26 -6.56 -9.04 -21.88
CA ASP A 26 -7.49 -9.82 -22.69
C ASP A 26 -8.45 -10.72 -21.85
N ASN A 27 -8.98 -10.19 -20.76
CA ASN A 27 -9.85 -10.87 -19.78
C ASN A 27 -9.16 -12.05 -19.05
N VAL A 28 -7.84 -12.11 -19.04
CA VAL A 28 -7.05 -13.11 -18.30
C VAL A 28 -6.17 -12.42 -17.28
N LEU A 29 -6.17 -12.93 -16.05
CA LEU A 29 -5.27 -12.43 -15.00
C LEU A 29 -3.85 -12.88 -15.29
N ALA A 30 -2.96 -11.93 -15.51
CA ALA A 30 -1.53 -12.14 -15.74
C ALA A 30 -0.73 -11.87 -14.46
N TYR A 31 0.20 -12.75 -14.20
CA TYR A 31 1.16 -12.69 -13.09
C TYR A 31 2.59 -12.70 -13.61
N ASP A 32 3.55 -12.53 -12.70
CA ASP A 32 4.97 -12.62 -12.99
C ASP A 32 5.34 -13.97 -13.63
N GLY A 33 5.92 -13.91 -14.81
CA GLY A 33 6.37 -15.10 -15.55
C GLY A 33 7.50 -15.88 -14.86
N GLY A 34 8.22 -15.24 -13.94
CA GLY A 34 9.26 -15.87 -13.12
C GLY A 34 8.74 -17.03 -12.26
N ILE A 35 7.42 -17.11 -12.02
CA ILE A 35 6.78 -18.23 -11.34
C ILE A 35 7.02 -19.55 -12.09
N TYR A 36 6.94 -19.50 -13.42
CA TYR A 36 7.05 -20.67 -14.29
C TYR A 36 8.46 -20.84 -14.84
N ASN A 37 9.11 -19.76 -15.26
CA ASN A 37 10.43 -19.77 -15.88
C ASN A 37 11.16 -18.47 -15.52
N ASN A 38 11.90 -18.49 -14.42
CA ASN A 38 12.63 -17.33 -13.91
C ASN A 38 13.95 -17.05 -14.67
N PHE A 39 14.33 -17.94 -15.60
CA PHE A 39 15.54 -17.81 -16.42
C PHE A 39 15.31 -18.35 -17.83
N PRO A 40 14.58 -17.64 -18.70
CA PRO A 40 14.03 -18.15 -19.95
C PRO A 40 15.06 -18.22 -21.08
N THR A 41 16.13 -19.00 -20.90
CA THR A 41 17.18 -19.21 -21.92
C THR A 41 16.68 -19.98 -23.13
N ASP A 42 15.73 -20.87 -22.96
CA ASP A 42 15.03 -21.60 -24.01
C ASP A 42 14.25 -20.64 -24.92
N VAL A 43 13.45 -19.75 -24.35
CA VAL A 43 12.71 -18.72 -25.09
C VAL A 43 13.67 -17.78 -25.82
N MET A 44 14.74 -17.34 -25.14
CA MET A 44 15.74 -16.46 -25.76
C MET A 44 16.41 -17.14 -26.97
N ARG A 45 16.75 -18.41 -26.88
CA ARG A 45 17.32 -19.19 -27.96
C ARG A 45 16.35 -19.36 -29.12
N ASP A 46 15.12 -19.78 -28.81
CA ASP A 46 14.18 -20.26 -29.81
C ASP A 46 13.42 -19.12 -30.51
N ASP A 47 13.15 -18.02 -29.82
CA ASP A 47 12.42 -16.87 -30.40
C ASP A 47 13.37 -15.79 -30.97
N PHE A 48 14.58 -15.62 -30.43
CA PHE A 48 15.49 -14.51 -30.80
C PHE A 48 16.74 -14.94 -31.54
N HIS A 49 17.12 -16.21 -31.49
CA HIS A 49 18.29 -16.78 -32.17
C HIS A 49 19.58 -15.92 -32.01
N PRO A 50 19.98 -15.57 -30.77
CA PRO A 50 21.15 -14.71 -30.55
C PRO A 50 22.45 -15.43 -30.83
N ASP A 51 23.49 -14.70 -31.27
CA ASP A 51 24.85 -15.24 -31.43
C ASP A 51 25.46 -15.66 -30.08
N ILE A 52 25.12 -14.95 -28.99
CA ILE A 52 25.59 -15.23 -27.65
C ILE A 52 24.56 -14.76 -26.61
N ILE A 53 24.35 -15.56 -25.57
CA ILE A 53 23.47 -15.23 -24.43
C ILE A 53 24.35 -14.80 -23.25
N ILE A 54 24.04 -13.65 -22.63
CA ILE A 54 24.61 -13.25 -21.35
C ILE A 54 23.51 -13.42 -20.30
N GLY A 55 23.68 -14.36 -19.41
CA GLY A 55 22.75 -14.61 -18.30
C GLY A 55 23.26 -14.03 -16.99
N SER A 56 22.38 -13.31 -16.28
CA SER A 56 22.65 -12.79 -14.93
C SER A 56 21.71 -13.44 -13.95
N VAL A 57 22.26 -14.24 -13.05
CA VAL A 57 21.50 -15.00 -12.05
C VAL A 57 21.77 -14.43 -10.67
N VAL A 58 20.73 -13.89 -10.07
CA VAL A 58 20.73 -13.34 -8.69
C VAL A 58 19.86 -14.18 -7.74
N SER A 59 19.15 -15.17 -8.27
CA SER A 59 18.22 -16.03 -7.56
C SER A 59 18.67 -17.48 -7.58
N THR A 60 18.14 -18.28 -6.69
CA THR A 60 18.29 -19.72 -6.65
C THR A 60 16.92 -20.36 -6.58
N ASN A 61 16.82 -21.64 -6.97
CA ASN A 61 15.59 -22.38 -6.75
C ASN A 61 15.21 -22.39 -5.26
N PRO A 62 13.90 -22.31 -4.94
CA PRO A 62 13.46 -22.37 -3.55
C PRO A 62 14.02 -23.57 -2.81
N THR A 63 14.56 -23.35 -1.63
CA THR A 63 15.02 -24.39 -0.72
C THR A 63 13.83 -24.92 0.10
N LYS A 64 14.09 -25.88 1.02
CA LYS A 64 13.04 -26.36 1.93
C LYS A 64 12.41 -25.18 2.68
N PRO A 65 11.05 -25.10 2.74
CA PRO A 65 10.38 -24.00 3.42
C PRO A 65 10.71 -24.00 4.91
N LYS A 66 10.85 -22.81 5.49
CA LYS A 66 11.07 -22.64 6.93
C LYS A 66 9.72 -22.63 7.64
N GLU A 67 9.61 -23.30 8.79
CA GLU A 67 8.36 -23.47 9.54
C GLU A 67 7.72 -22.11 9.95
N ASN A 68 8.53 -21.12 10.28
CA ASN A 68 8.08 -19.81 10.78
C ASN A 68 8.15 -18.70 9.72
N ASP A 69 8.35 -19.03 8.46
CA ASP A 69 8.47 -18.06 7.37
C ASP A 69 7.40 -18.34 6.30
N LEU A 70 6.26 -17.64 6.45
CA LEU A 70 5.12 -17.78 5.55
C LEU A 70 5.50 -17.49 4.08
N MET A 71 6.37 -16.50 3.84
CA MET A 71 6.78 -16.13 2.49
C MET A 71 7.57 -17.26 1.83
N SER A 72 8.51 -17.88 2.56
CA SER A 72 9.27 -19.05 2.09
C SER A 72 8.37 -20.24 1.79
N GLN A 73 7.28 -20.43 2.54
CA GLN A 73 6.29 -21.47 2.30
C GLN A 73 5.49 -21.20 1.01
N ILE A 74 5.01 -19.97 0.83
CA ILE A 74 4.29 -19.54 -0.37
C ILE A 74 5.17 -19.66 -1.60
N GLU A 75 6.41 -19.18 -1.53
CA GLU A 75 7.39 -19.28 -2.62
C GLU A 75 7.59 -20.74 -3.07
N ASN A 76 7.74 -21.66 -2.13
CA ASN A 76 7.86 -23.09 -2.44
C ASN A 76 6.60 -23.72 -3.03
N MET A 77 5.40 -23.16 -2.74
CA MET A 77 4.14 -23.66 -3.30
C MET A 77 3.89 -23.16 -4.71
N VAL A 78 4.34 -21.97 -5.04
CA VAL A 78 3.96 -21.24 -6.26
C VAL A 78 5.05 -21.30 -7.33
N MET A 79 6.34 -21.18 -6.95
CA MET A 79 7.45 -21.15 -7.90
C MET A 79 7.82 -22.53 -8.40
N GLN A 80 7.95 -22.67 -9.71
CA GLN A 80 8.50 -23.87 -10.34
C GLN A 80 10.03 -23.85 -10.30
N LYS A 81 10.63 -25.04 -10.37
CA LYS A 81 12.08 -25.16 -10.48
C LYS A 81 12.53 -24.64 -11.84
N THR A 82 13.46 -23.72 -11.82
CA THR A 82 14.07 -23.11 -13.00
C THR A 82 15.45 -23.70 -13.27
N ASP A 83 15.76 -23.94 -14.54
CA ASP A 83 17.11 -24.27 -14.97
C ASP A 83 17.90 -22.98 -15.19
N TYR A 84 18.85 -22.69 -14.29
CA TYR A 84 19.72 -21.52 -14.35
C TYR A 84 21.03 -21.82 -15.11
N SER A 85 21.04 -22.70 -16.08
CA SER A 85 22.24 -23.05 -16.87
C SER A 85 22.23 -22.39 -18.24
N ILE A 86 23.43 -22.07 -18.74
CA ILE A 86 23.70 -21.71 -20.12
C ILE A 86 24.86 -22.58 -20.58
N PRO A 87 24.75 -23.38 -21.66
CA PRO A 87 25.87 -24.11 -22.21
C PRO A 87 27.00 -23.14 -22.59
N ASP A 88 28.25 -23.50 -22.30
CA ASP A 88 29.43 -22.68 -22.58
C ASP A 88 29.57 -22.29 -24.06
N SER A 89 29.07 -23.13 -24.97
CA SER A 89 29.04 -22.84 -26.40
C SER A 89 28.04 -21.72 -26.78
N MET A 90 27.01 -21.49 -25.94
CA MET A 90 25.91 -20.58 -26.25
C MET A 90 26.01 -19.26 -25.51
N GLY A 91 26.73 -19.18 -24.40
CA GLY A 91 26.67 -17.96 -23.61
C GLY A 91 27.63 -17.86 -22.44
N ILE A 92 27.44 -16.81 -21.68
CA ILE A 92 28.18 -16.48 -20.46
C ILE A 92 27.20 -16.41 -19.30
N LEU A 93 27.40 -17.25 -18.30
CA LEU A 93 26.60 -17.22 -17.09
C LEU A 93 27.32 -16.46 -15.98
N MET A 94 26.68 -15.41 -15.48
CA MET A 94 27.14 -14.65 -14.33
C MET A 94 26.22 -14.94 -13.13
N THR A 95 26.77 -15.59 -12.11
CA THR A 95 26.02 -15.88 -10.89
C THR A 95 26.47 -14.97 -9.77
N PHE A 96 25.50 -14.31 -9.15
CA PHE A 96 25.72 -13.42 -8.01
C PHE A 96 25.06 -14.03 -6.78
N LYS A 97 25.78 -14.10 -5.68
CA LYS A 97 25.26 -14.54 -4.39
C LYS A 97 25.23 -13.35 -3.46
N TYR A 98 24.07 -13.12 -2.91
CA TYR A 98 23.85 -12.09 -1.90
C TYR A 98 23.41 -12.75 -0.61
N ASP A 99 24.20 -12.55 0.45
CA ASP A 99 23.86 -13.09 1.76
C ASP A 99 22.90 -12.17 2.49
N ASN A 100 21.88 -12.73 3.12
CA ASN A 100 20.92 -12.02 3.95
C ASN A 100 20.19 -10.86 3.23
N VAL A 101 19.77 -11.07 1.99
CA VAL A 101 18.95 -10.13 1.23
C VAL A 101 17.54 -10.68 1.11
N SER A 102 16.56 -9.88 1.49
CA SER A 102 15.13 -10.14 1.34
C SER A 102 14.59 -9.49 0.06
N LEU A 103 13.49 -10.01 -0.48
CA LEU A 103 12.75 -9.42 -1.61
C LEU A 103 12.32 -7.95 -1.37
N MET A 104 12.24 -7.51 -0.12
CA MET A 104 11.78 -6.18 0.26
C MET A 104 12.90 -5.23 0.71
N ASP A 105 14.17 -5.62 0.56
CA ASP A 105 15.32 -4.81 0.99
C ASP A 105 15.66 -3.68 0.01
N PHE A 106 14.66 -2.91 -0.40
CA PHE A 106 14.83 -1.79 -1.32
C PHE A 106 15.78 -0.69 -0.79
N GLN A 107 16.03 -0.65 0.51
CA GLN A 107 16.97 0.32 1.10
C GLN A 107 18.43 0.00 0.80
N ARG A 108 18.75 -1.24 0.38
CA ARG A 108 20.10 -1.69 0.05
C ARG A 108 20.41 -1.65 -1.44
N ILE A 109 19.60 -0.94 -2.24
CA ILE A 109 19.75 -0.90 -3.71
C ILE A 109 21.13 -0.47 -4.14
N ASP A 110 21.68 0.59 -3.56
CA ASP A 110 23.01 1.10 -3.91
C ASP A 110 24.12 0.09 -3.60
N GLU A 111 24.07 -0.55 -2.43
CA GLU A 111 25.00 -1.62 -2.04
C GLU A 111 24.96 -2.80 -3.03
N LEU A 112 23.74 -3.27 -3.35
CA LEU A 112 23.55 -4.39 -4.26
C LEU A 112 23.99 -4.06 -5.68
N HIS A 113 23.75 -2.84 -6.14
CA HIS A 113 24.24 -2.32 -7.41
C HIS A 113 25.77 -2.37 -7.47
N ASP A 114 26.45 -1.85 -6.46
CA ASP A 114 27.91 -1.78 -6.43
C ASP A 114 28.56 -3.17 -6.40
N ILE A 115 27.97 -4.12 -5.66
CA ILE A 115 28.41 -5.51 -5.65
C ILE A 115 28.29 -6.11 -7.06
N GLY A 116 27.12 -5.95 -7.70
CA GLY A 116 26.86 -6.47 -9.05
C GLY A 116 27.79 -5.84 -10.09
N TYR A 117 27.98 -4.51 -10.03
CA TYR A 117 28.86 -3.78 -10.93
C TYR A 117 30.31 -4.24 -10.81
N ASN A 118 30.87 -4.23 -9.61
CA ASN A 118 32.27 -4.63 -9.36
C ASN A 118 32.53 -6.09 -9.77
N ARG A 119 31.58 -7.00 -9.49
CA ARG A 119 31.67 -8.39 -9.90
C ARG A 119 31.68 -8.52 -11.44
N THR A 120 30.80 -7.77 -12.13
CA THR A 120 30.74 -7.79 -13.60
C THR A 120 32.04 -7.23 -14.21
N ILE A 121 32.58 -6.12 -13.66
CA ILE A 121 33.86 -5.57 -14.12
C ILE A 121 34.99 -6.59 -13.95
N SER A 122 35.03 -7.34 -12.86
CA SER A 122 36.07 -8.38 -12.69
C SER A 122 36.00 -9.52 -13.71
N MET A 123 34.84 -9.71 -14.37
CA MET A 123 34.64 -10.69 -15.43
C MET A 123 34.77 -10.11 -16.84
N MET A 124 35.05 -8.82 -16.97
CA MET A 124 34.98 -8.08 -18.23
C MET A 124 35.95 -8.62 -19.30
N ASP A 125 37.15 -9.10 -18.92
CA ASP A 125 38.10 -9.65 -19.88
C ASP A 125 37.58 -10.96 -20.49
N SER A 126 36.97 -11.81 -19.69
CA SER A 126 36.31 -13.05 -20.18
C SER A 126 35.13 -12.70 -21.11
N ILE A 127 34.31 -11.70 -20.76
CA ILE A 127 33.19 -11.25 -21.61
C ILE A 127 33.72 -10.70 -22.94
N LYS A 128 34.74 -9.84 -22.89
CA LYS A 128 35.34 -9.22 -24.08
C LYS A 128 36.04 -10.22 -25.00
N SER A 129 36.62 -11.29 -24.46
CA SER A 129 37.26 -12.35 -25.28
C SER A 129 36.27 -13.11 -26.14
N ARG A 130 35.01 -13.23 -25.68
CA ARG A 130 33.95 -13.94 -26.39
C ARG A 130 33.12 -13.02 -27.30
N ILE A 131 33.01 -11.72 -26.97
CA ILE A 131 32.25 -10.71 -27.73
C ILE A 131 33.24 -9.74 -28.39
N GLN A 132 33.51 -9.95 -29.66
CA GLN A 132 34.48 -9.10 -30.41
C GLN A 132 33.88 -7.81 -30.92
N ARG A 133 32.57 -7.78 -31.15
CA ARG A 133 31.87 -6.57 -31.64
C ARG A 133 32.01 -5.44 -30.62
N ARG A 134 32.44 -4.27 -31.11
CA ARG A 134 32.51 -3.05 -30.29
C ARG A 134 31.64 -1.97 -30.97
N VAL A 135 30.94 -1.22 -30.12
CA VAL A 135 30.12 -0.09 -30.55
C VAL A 135 30.65 1.17 -29.88
N ASN A 136 30.84 2.23 -30.67
CA ASN A 136 31.23 3.52 -30.13
C ASN A 136 30.09 4.06 -29.22
N LEU A 137 30.43 4.53 -28.01
CA LEU A 137 29.49 5.10 -27.07
C LEU A 137 28.73 6.30 -27.62
N ASP A 138 29.40 7.12 -28.44
CA ASP A 138 28.75 8.28 -29.04
C ASP A 138 27.68 7.88 -30.07
N ASN A 139 27.90 6.80 -30.82
CA ASN A 139 26.86 6.23 -31.68
C ASN A 139 25.66 5.72 -30.89
N ILE A 140 25.87 5.14 -29.71
CA ILE A 140 24.77 4.71 -28.85
C ILE A 140 24.01 5.91 -28.30
N ARG A 141 24.72 6.95 -27.85
CA ARG A 141 24.13 8.21 -27.38
C ARG A 141 23.31 8.89 -28.46
N LEU A 142 23.87 8.97 -29.68
CA LEU A 142 23.19 9.56 -30.85
C LEU A 142 21.91 8.78 -31.18
N ARG A 143 21.97 7.44 -31.25
CA ARG A 143 20.77 6.61 -31.50
C ARG A 143 19.70 6.83 -30.42
N ARG A 144 20.09 6.91 -29.16
CA ARG A 144 19.16 7.18 -28.05
C ARG A 144 18.56 8.59 -28.16
N MET A 145 19.35 9.58 -28.57
CA MET A 145 18.88 10.95 -28.78
C MET A 145 17.85 10.98 -29.91
N VAL A 146 18.18 10.41 -31.08
CA VAL A 146 17.28 10.33 -32.24
C VAL A 146 16.01 9.54 -31.89
N TYR A 147 16.13 8.43 -31.17
CA TYR A 147 14.97 7.65 -30.71
C TYR A 147 14.06 8.50 -29.84
N ARG A 148 14.62 9.19 -28.84
CA ARG A 148 13.85 10.06 -27.93
C ARG A 148 13.21 11.25 -28.61
N SER A 149 13.88 11.84 -29.64
CA SER A 149 13.33 12.97 -30.39
C SER A 149 12.15 12.61 -31.31
N ASN A 150 11.97 11.31 -31.59
CA ASN A 150 10.84 10.81 -32.35
C ASN A 150 9.56 10.63 -31.50
N TYR A 151 9.68 10.73 -30.17
CA TYR A 151 8.54 10.67 -29.30
C TYR A 151 8.13 12.07 -28.85
N PRO A 152 6.88 12.48 -29.06
CA PRO A 152 6.39 13.75 -28.57
C PRO A 152 6.45 13.84 -27.06
N GLU A 153 6.59 15.04 -26.54
CA GLU A 153 6.52 15.30 -25.10
C GLU A 153 5.17 14.83 -24.55
N LEU A 154 5.19 14.22 -23.36
CA LEU A 154 3.97 13.76 -22.67
C LEU A 154 3.13 14.96 -22.19
N ARG A 155 2.33 15.51 -23.13
CA ARG A 155 1.30 16.51 -22.86
C ARG A 155 -0.06 15.88 -23.09
N PHE A 156 -0.96 16.05 -22.14
CA PHE A 156 -2.27 15.44 -22.16
C PHE A 156 -3.34 16.50 -22.38
N LYS A 157 -4.38 16.17 -23.15
CA LYS A 157 -5.50 17.07 -23.41
C LYS A 157 -6.82 16.53 -22.88
N ASN A 158 -7.16 15.31 -23.21
CA ASN A 158 -8.41 14.69 -22.83
C ASN A 158 -8.20 13.64 -21.74
N ILE A 159 -9.23 13.51 -20.87
CA ILE A 159 -9.29 12.42 -19.89
C ILE A 159 -10.55 11.62 -20.16
N ILE A 160 -10.37 10.36 -20.55
CA ILE A 160 -11.41 9.39 -20.85
C ILE A 160 -11.45 8.39 -19.70
N ILE A 161 -12.60 8.21 -19.05
CA ILE A 161 -12.73 7.40 -17.84
C ILE A 161 -13.74 6.31 -18.07
N ASP A 162 -13.30 5.07 -17.87
CA ASP A 162 -14.11 3.87 -17.89
C ASP A 162 -14.32 3.34 -16.48
N GLY A 163 -15.50 2.75 -16.19
CA GLY A 163 -15.81 2.15 -14.88
C GLY A 163 -16.42 3.12 -13.86
N ALA A 164 -16.73 4.36 -14.27
CA ALA A 164 -17.33 5.39 -13.42
C ALA A 164 -18.52 6.07 -14.10
N ASN A 165 -19.54 6.47 -13.32
CA ASN A 165 -20.67 7.24 -13.81
C ASN A 165 -20.28 8.71 -14.09
N PRO A 166 -21.11 9.52 -14.80
CA PRO A 166 -20.73 10.89 -15.18
C PRO A 166 -20.36 11.80 -14.00
N GLN A 167 -20.99 11.63 -12.84
CA GLN A 167 -20.72 12.43 -11.64
C GLN A 167 -19.35 12.06 -11.03
N GLN A 168 -19.07 10.76 -10.97
CA GLN A 168 -17.78 10.22 -10.52
C GLN A 168 -16.63 10.61 -11.48
N GLN A 169 -16.90 10.58 -12.79
CA GLN A 169 -15.95 11.07 -13.79
C GLN A 169 -15.62 12.56 -13.58
N ALA A 170 -16.65 13.38 -13.26
CA ALA A 170 -16.43 14.78 -12.97
C ALA A 170 -15.55 15.00 -11.72
N TYR A 171 -15.73 14.18 -10.69
CA TYR A 171 -14.86 14.19 -9.50
C TYR A 171 -13.43 13.81 -9.86
N ILE A 172 -13.24 12.69 -10.54
CA ILE A 172 -11.92 12.18 -10.92
C ILE A 172 -11.18 13.17 -11.82
N LYS A 173 -11.84 13.76 -12.81
CA LYS A 173 -11.24 14.77 -13.71
C LYS A 173 -10.70 15.99 -12.95
N LYS A 174 -11.41 16.43 -11.90
CA LYS A 174 -10.98 17.58 -11.07
C LYS A 174 -9.66 17.31 -10.33
N GLU A 175 -9.36 16.05 -10.00
CA GLU A 175 -8.12 15.69 -9.31
C GLU A 175 -6.88 15.93 -10.17
N PHE A 176 -7.02 15.97 -11.49
CA PHE A 176 -5.94 16.33 -12.41
C PHE A 176 -5.84 17.84 -12.66
N HIS A 177 -6.67 18.67 -12.01
CA HIS A 177 -6.78 20.10 -12.26
C HIS A 177 -6.98 20.47 -13.73
N SER A 178 -7.51 19.53 -14.50
CA SER A 178 -7.86 19.73 -15.90
C SER A 178 -9.14 20.54 -15.96
N SER A 179 -9.03 21.83 -16.28
CA SER A 179 -10.20 22.55 -16.82
C SER A 179 -10.40 22.08 -18.25
N ASP A 180 -11.64 21.85 -18.66
CA ASP A 180 -12.00 21.52 -20.03
C ASP A 180 -11.17 22.36 -21.01
N ASN A 181 -10.42 21.70 -21.90
CA ASN A 181 -9.55 22.28 -22.93
C ASN A 181 -8.17 22.83 -22.53
N LYS A 182 -7.65 22.62 -21.34
CA LYS A 182 -6.23 22.91 -21.06
C LYS A 182 -5.39 21.65 -21.08
N GLU A 183 -4.30 21.71 -21.83
CA GLU A 183 -3.25 20.69 -21.79
C GLU A 183 -2.65 20.63 -20.38
N PHE A 184 -2.34 19.43 -19.90
CA PHE A 184 -1.66 19.21 -18.64
C PHE A 184 -0.43 18.32 -18.82
N THR A 185 0.57 18.51 -17.98
CA THR A 185 1.86 17.85 -18.07
C THR A 185 1.87 16.49 -17.39
N TYR A 186 2.92 15.72 -17.62
CA TYR A 186 3.17 14.48 -16.88
C TYR A 186 3.21 14.69 -15.35
N GLU A 187 3.75 15.81 -14.87
CA GLU A 187 3.79 16.09 -13.44
C GLU A 187 2.37 16.31 -12.87
N ASN A 188 1.51 17.04 -13.58
CA ASN A 188 0.11 17.18 -13.17
C ASN A 188 -0.62 15.83 -13.14
N LEU A 189 -0.37 14.98 -14.16
CA LEU A 189 -0.89 13.62 -14.21
C LEU A 189 -0.46 12.82 -12.98
N LYS A 190 0.83 12.84 -12.67
CA LYS A 190 1.40 12.12 -11.54
C LYS A 190 0.80 12.57 -10.20
N GLU A 191 0.67 13.86 -9.98
CA GLU A 191 0.04 14.42 -8.78
C GLU A 191 -1.43 14.01 -8.65
N GLY A 192 -2.22 14.13 -9.71
CA GLY A 192 -3.62 13.71 -9.75
C GLY A 192 -3.78 12.23 -9.51
N TYR A 193 -2.94 11.42 -10.14
CA TYR A 193 -2.93 9.97 -9.97
C TYR A 193 -2.65 9.56 -8.52
N PHE A 194 -1.65 10.14 -7.87
CA PHE A 194 -1.34 9.83 -6.47
C PHE A 194 -2.43 10.31 -5.50
N ARG A 195 -3.12 11.43 -5.80
CA ARG A 195 -4.28 11.85 -5.01
C ARG A 195 -5.40 10.82 -5.09
N LEU A 196 -5.72 10.36 -6.30
CA LEU A 196 -6.74 9.33 -6.51
C LEU A 196 -6.38 7.98 -5.89
N LEU A 197 -5.11 7.56 -5.93
CA LEU A 197 -4.65 6.35 -5.25
C LEU A 197 -4.78 6.43 -3.72
N SER A 198 -4.74 7.65 -3.17
CA SER A 198 -4.91 7.89 -1.74
C SER A 198 -6.37 7.96 -1.32
N ASP A 199 -7.30 7.93 -2.28
CA ASP A 199 -8.74 7.96 -2.02
C ASP A 199 -9.25 6.54 -1.73
N ASN A 200 -9.79 6.33 -0.53
CA ASN A 200 -10.29 5.02 -0.10
C ASN A 200 -11.52 4.54 -0.89
N MET A 201 -12.12 5.39 -1.71
CA MET A 201 -13.29 5.05 -2.54
C MET A 201 -12.88 4.46 -3.90
N ILE A 202 -11.60 4.53 -4.23
CA ILE A 202 -11.05 3.98 -5.47
C ILE A 202 -10.23 2.74 -5.13
N SER A 203 -10.70 1.60 -5.62
CA SER A 203 -10.04 0.29 -5.44
C SER A 203 -8.85 0.12 -6.38
N GLU A 204 -8.99 0.62 -7.59
CA GLU A 204 -7.99 0.49 -8.63
C GLU A 204 -8.12 1.59 -9.68
N ILE A 205 -6.99 2.07 -10.18
CA ILE A 205 -6.92 3.02 -11.27
C ILE A 205 -5.73 2.63 -12.16
N ILE A 206 -6.02 2.39 -13.44
CA ILE A 206 -5.02 1.99 -14.44
C ILE A 206 -4.98 3.06 -15.52
N PRO A 207 -3.89 3.83 -15.63
CA PRO A 207 -3.73 4.86 -16.65
C PRO A 207 -3.08 4.29 -17.92
N HIS A 208 -3.61 4.69 -19.07
CA HIS A 208 -2.99 4.49 -20.39
C HIS A 208 -2.92 5.82 -21.14
N ALA A 209 -1.77 6.10 -21.71
CA ALA A 209 -1.58 7.27 -22.57
C ALA A 209 -1.70 6.86 -24.04
N VAL A 210 -2.69 7.39 -24.72
CA VAL A 210 -2.92 7.11 -26.14
C VAL A 210 -2.58 8.36 -26.94
N TYR A 211 -1.61 8.25 -27.86
CA TYR A 211 -1.20 9.37 -28.68
C TYR A 211 -2.27 9.75 -29.71
N ASN A 212 -2.63 11.02 -29.74
CA ASN A 212 -3.54 11.59 -30.72
C ASN A 212 -2.73 12.42 -31.74
N PRO A 213 -2.57 11.93 -32.98
CA PRO A 213 -1.78 12.61 -33.97
C PRO A 213 -2.41 13.92 -34.52
N GLU A 214 -3.73 14.11 -34.34
CA GLU A 214 -4.42 15.32 -34.78
C GLU A 214 -4.06 16.53 -33.92
N ASP A 215 -3.93 16.32 -32.63
CA ASP A 215 -3.64 17.34 -31.62
C ASP A 215 -2.15 17.38 -31.23
N GLU A 216 -1.34 16.42 -31.67
CA GLU A 216 0.03 16.18 -31.21
C GLU A 216 0.16 16.05 -29.68
N THR A 217 -0.89 15.56 -29.03
CA THR A 217 -0.99 15.36 -27.59
C THR A 217 -1.37 13.91 -27.27
N TYR A 218 -1.45 13.59 -25.99
CA TYR A 218 -1.95 12.29 -25.53
C TYR A 218 -3.33 12.43 -24.90
N ASP A 219 -4.20 11.47 -25.16
CA ASP A 219 -5.43 11.25 -24.42
C ASP A 219 -5.12 10.31 -23.24
N LEU A 220 -5.52 10.70 -22.04
CA LEU A 220 -5.39 9.88 -20.84
C LEU A 220 -6.62 9.00 -20.66
N HIS A 221 -6.46 7.71 -20.90
CA HIS A 221 -7.48 6.72 -20.62
C HIS A 221 -7.27 6.18 -19.19
N LEU A 222 -8.31 6.22 -18.37
CA LEU A 222 -8.31 5.73 -17.00
C LEU A 222 -9.35 4.61 -16.87
N LYS A 223 -8.90 3.39 -16.61
CA LYS A 223 -9.79 2.30 -16.17
C LYS A 223 -9.88 2.36 -14.65
N VAL A 224 -11.06 2.69 -14.12
CA VAL A 224 -11.28 2.91 -12.68
C VAL A 224 -12.19 1.83 -12.14
N LYS A 225 -11.82 1.29 -10.99
CA LYS A 225 -12.67 0.41 -10.18
C LYS A 225 -12.91 1.07 -8.83
N LEU A 226 -14.17 1.28 -8.52
CA LEU A 226 -14.57 1.87 -7.24
C LEU A 226 -14.74 0.80 -6.17
N GLU A 227 -14.55 1.18 -4.92
CA GLU A 227 -14.86 0.34 -3.78
C GLU A 227 -16.38 0.22 -3.57
N ASN A 228 -16.80 -0.81 -2.86
CA ASN A 228 -18.19 -0.99 -2.49
C ASN A 228 -18.67 0.16 -1.60
N ASN A 229 -19.88 0.65 -1.87
CA ASN A 229 -20.46 1.75 -1.10
C ASN A 229 -20.71 1.39 0.36
N PHE A 230 -20.93 0.12 0.68
CA PHE A 230 -21.29 -0.33 2.02
C PHE A 230 -20.35 -1.44 2.49
N ALA A 231 -19.84 -1.30 3.72
CA ALA A 231 -19.06 -2.35 4.36
C ALA A 231 -19.49 -2.55 5.82
N VAL A 232 -19.48 -3.81 6.25
CA VAL A 232 -19.73 -4.24 7.63
C VAL A 232 -18.45 -4.86 8.19
N ARG A 233 -18.05 -4.41 9.37
CA ARG A 233 -16.91 -4.95 10.09
C ARG A 233 -17.41 -5.57 11.40
N LEU A 234 -17.08 -6.82 11.61
CA LEU A 234 -17.38 -7.55 12.84
C LEU A 234 -16.07 -7.97 13.51
N GLY A 235 -16.00 -7.84 14.80
CA GLY A 235 -14.83 -8.23 15.56
C GLY A 235 -15.13 -8.42 17.03
N GLY A 236 -14.13 -8.79 17.79
CA GLY A 236 -14.25 -8.93 19.22
C GLY A 236 -13.21 -9.88 19.79
N ASN A 237 -13.22 -9.99 21.11
CA ASN A 237 -12.43 -10.98 21.84
C ASN A 237 -13.28 -11.65 22.91
N ILE A 238 -13.01 -12.93 23.11
CA ILE A 238 -13.59 -13.73 24.19
C ILE A 238 -12.44 -14.18 25.08
N SER A 239 -12.50 -13.84 26.35
CA SER A 239 -11.48 -14.16 27.33
C SER A 239 -12.11 -14.67 28.60
N THR A 240 -11.37 -15.45 29.37
CA THR A 240 -11.75 -15.85 30.75
C THR A 240 -11.69 -14.66 31.73
N SER A 241 -11.05 -13.56 31.33
CA SER A 241 -11.03 -12.29 32.06
C SER A 241 -12.29 -11.46 31.81
N ASN A 242 -12.41 -10.32 32.51
CA ASN A 242 -13.54 -9.40 32.36
C ASN A 242 -13.46 -8.53 31.09
N SER A 243 -12.53 -8.80 30.17
CA SER A 243 -12.26 -7.98 28.98
C SER A 243 -12.95 -8.47 27.70
N ASN A 244 -14.05 -9.20 27.83
CA ASN A 244 -14.85 -9.62 26.67
C ASN A 244 -15.48 -8.43 25.98
N GLN A 245 -15.35 -8.37 24.65
CA GLN A 245 -15.84 -7.26 23.83
C GLN A 245 -16.36 -7.78 22.49
N ILE A 246 -17.39 -7.11 21.99
CA ILE A 246 -17.93 -7.27 20.64
C ILE A 246 -17.83 -5.93 19.94
N TYR A 247 -17.39 -5.93 18.70
CA TYR A 247 -17.29 -4.75 17.85
C TYR A 247 -18.16 -4.92 16.61
N LEU A 248 -18.88 -3.85 16.26
CA LEU A 248 -19.63 -3.70 15.03
C LEU A 248 -19.28 -2.36 14.40
N GLY A 249 -18.75 -2.41 13.18
CA GLY A 249 -18.52 -1.22 12.35
C GLY A 249 -19.39 -1.26 11.11
N LEU A 250 -20.05 -0.15 10.80
CA LEU A 250 -20.81 0.08 9.58
C LEU A 250 -20.22 1.27 8.86
N SER A 251 -19.88 1.13 7.59
CA SER A 251 -19.43 2.23 6.76
C SER A 251 -20.26 2.31 5.49
N TYR A 252 -20.62 3.53 5.14
CA TYR A 252 -21.23 3.88 3.86
C TYR A 252 -20.42 4.98 3.22
N GLN A 253 -20.03 4.78 1.96
CA GLN A 253 -19.29 5.75 1.17
C GLN A 253 -19.97 5.95 -0.18
N ASP A 254 -19.97 7.20 -0.65
CA ASP A 254 -20.61 7.59 -1.90
C ASP A 254 -19.74 8.62 -2.62
N LEU A 255 -19.25 8.23 -3.79
CA LEU A 255 -18.48 9.08 -4.68
C LEU A 255 -19.38 9.61 -5.79
N ASN A 256 -19.57 10.93 -5.78
CA ASN A 256 -20.30 11.66 -6.80
C ASN A 256 -19.51 12.94 -7.17
N TYR A 257 -20.13 14.13 -7.18
CA TYR A 257 -19.40 15.40 -7.37
C TYR A 257 -18.43 15.71 -6.21
N TYR A 258 -18.62 15.08 -5.07
CA TYR A 258 -17.79 15.10 -3.87
C TYR A 258 -17.88 13.73 -3.18
N ALA A 259 -16.81 13.37 -2.46
CA ALA A 259 -16.75 12.12 -1.73
C ALA A 259 -17.42 12.27 -0.36
N LYS A 260 -18.35 11.38 -0.02
CA LYS A 260 -19.03 11.32 1.28
C LYS A 260 -18.72 10.00 1.96
N GLU A 261 -18.42 10.07 3.24
CA GLU A 261 -18.18 8.89 4.07
C GLU A 261 -18.97 9.02 5.38
N PHE A 262 -19.71 7.98 5.72
CA PHE A 262 -20.40 7.83 6.99
C PHE A 262 -19.89 6.56 7.66
N LEU A 263 -19.47 6.70 8.90
CA LEU A 263 -18.93 5.60 9.69
C LEU A 263 -19.67 5.52 11.01
N PHE A 264 -20.12 4.35 11.36
CA PHE A 264 -20.64 4.04 12.68
C PHE A 264 -19.81 2.91 13.26
N ASP A 265 -19.19 3.14 14.41
CA ASP A 265 -18.46 2.15 15.18
C ASP A 265 -19.13 1.94 16.55
N GLY A 266 -19.47 0.72 16.85
CA GLY A 266 -20.01 0.30 18.13
C GLY A 266 -19.14 -0.78 18.77
N GLN A 267 -18.79 -0.59 20.04
CA GLN A 267 -18.05 -1.55 20.82
C GLN A 267 -18.78 -1.79 22.14
N LEU A 268 -19.15 -3.03 22.41
CA LEU A 268 -19.86 -3.44 23.59
C LEU A 268 -19.02 -4.45 24.37
N GLY A 269 -18.77 -4.14 25.63
CA GLY A 269 -18.00 -5.00 26.51
C GLY A 269 -18.43 -4.83 27.96
N LYS A 270 -17.91 -5.68 28.83
CA LYS A 270 -18.23 -5.63 30.26
C LYS A 270 -17.63 -4.41 30.96
N VAL A 271 -16.49 -3.92 30.45
CA VAL A 271 -15.72 -2.84 31.06
C VAL A 271 -15.73 -1.59 30.19
N TYR A 272 -15.74 -1.76 28.88
CA TYR A 272 -15.64 -0.66 27.92
C TYR A 272 -16.76 -0.75 26.90
N ASN A 273 -17.50 0.34 26.76
CA ASN A 273 -18.54 0.50 25.76
C ASN A 273 -18.27 1.80 25.00
N ASN A 274 -18.38 1.75 23.69
CA ASN A 274 -18.19 2.91 22.84
C ASN A 274 -19.22 2.88 21.72
N ALA A 275 -19.74 4.05 21.36
CA ALA A 275 -20.47 4.26 20.14
C ALA A 275 -19.96 5.57 19.51
N GLN A 276 -19.51 5.50 18.26
CA GLN A 276 -19.01 6.65 17.51
C GLN A 276 -19.70 6.74 16.16
N PHE A 277 -20.10 7.93 15.80
CA PHE A 277 -20.56 8.29 14.46
C PHE A 277 -19.63 9.33 13.86
N MET A 278 -19.23 9.12 12.62
CA MET A 278 -18.45 10.07 11.83
C MET A 278 -19.15 10.31 10.50
N ALA A 279 -19.25 11.57 10.12
CA ALA A 279 -19.63 11.99 8.77
C ALA A 279 -18.50 12.83 8.19
N LYS A 280 -18.04 12.51 6.98
CA LYS A 280 -16.97 13.22 6.29
C LYS A 280 -17.40 13.53 4.87
N ILE A 281 -17.08 14.73 4.40
CA ILE A 281 -17.29 15.16 3.02
C ILE A 281 -15.99 15.77 2.52
N ASP A 282 -15.48 15.23 1.42
CA ASP A 282 -14.30 15.74 0.73
C ASP A 282 -14.71 16.47 -0.55
N PHE A 283 -14.25 17.69 -0.69
CA PHE A 283 -14.48 18.52 -1.87
C PHE A 283 -13.21 18.58 -2.71
N SER A 284 -13.31 18.09 -3.94
CA SER A 284 -12.27 18.27 -4.96
C SER A 284 -12.40 19.65 -5.58
N THR A 285 -11.74 20.63 -4.96
CA THR A 285 -11.66 22.02 -5.40
C THR A 285 -10.19 22.36 -5.66
N ALA A 286 -9.91 23.59 -6.12
CA ALA A 286 -8.52 24.06 -6.34
C ALA A 286 -7.64 23.88 -5.08
N ILE A 287 -8.22 24.00 -3.89
CA ILE A 287 -7.63 23.60 -2.61
C ILE A 287 -8.53 22.49 -2.06
N PRO A 288 -8.16 21.22 -2.18
CA PRO A 288 -8.97 20.11 -1.68
C PRO A 288 -9.26 20.29 -0.19
N THR A 289 -10.53 20.30 0.17
CA THR A 289 -10.97 20.60 1.54
C THR A 289 -11.87 19.49 2.03
N SER A 290 -11.68 19.06 3.27
CA SER A 290 -12.56 18.08 3.90
C SER A 290 -13.23 18.66 5.14
N TYR A 291 -14.48 18.30 5.32
CA TYR A 291 -15.24 18.57 6.53
C TYR A 291 -15.57 17.25 7.22
N ARG A 292 -15.31 17.19 8.53
CA ARG A 292 -15.57 15.99 9.32
C ARG A 292 -16.35 16.36 10.58
N PHE A 293 -17.45 15.65 10.79
CA PHE A 293 -18.22 15.67 12.02
C PHE A 293 -18.02 14.37 12.76
N ILE A 294 -17.77 14.41 14.08
CA ILE A 294 -17.61 13.23 14.92
C ILE A 294 -18.47 13.42 16.17
N ALA A 295 -19.28 12.42 16.48
CA ALA A 295 -20.00 12.28 17.72
C ALA A 295 -19.60 10.97 18.38
N SER A 296 -19.24 11.00 19.65
CA SER A 296 -18.82 9.78 20.37
C SER A 296 -19.35 9.77 21.81
N ILE A 297 -19.73 8.59 22.25
CA ILE A 297 -20.10 8.27 23.62
C ILE A 297 -19.26 7.07 24.04
N THR A 298 -18.52 7.23 25.15
CA THR A 298 -17.68 6.17 25.71
C THR A 298 -18.01 6.02 27.19
N THR A 299 -18.18 4.78 27.61
CA THR A 299 -18.38 4.42 29.02
C THR A 299 -17.33 3.38 29.41
N PHE A 300 -16.60 3.66 30.45
CA PHE A 300 -15.63 2.75 31.04
C PHE A 300 -16.02 2.44 32.47
N ASP A 301 -16.34 1.17 32.76
CA ASP A 301 -16.79 0.69 34.07
C ASP A 301 -15.84 -0.42 34.54
N TYR A 302 -14.95 -0.11 35.43
CA TYR A 302 -14.06 -1.08 36.05
C TYR A 302 -14.39 -1.28 37.51
N PHE A 303 -14.73 -2.52 37.86
CA PHE A 303 -14.99 -2.95 39.23
C PHE A 303 -14.00 -4.03 39.62
N LYS A 304 -13.16 -3.76 40.65
CA LYS A 304 -12.29 -4.76 41.21
C LYS A 304 -13.12 -5.62 42.21
N LYS A 305 -13.44 -6.85 41.81
CA LYS A 305 -14.08 -7.84 42.67
C LYS A 305 -13.02 -8.59 43.45
N ASP A 306 -12.80 -8.20 44.70
CA ASP A 306 -12.09 -9.03 45.66
C ASP A 306 -13.04 -10.11 46.18
N LYS A 307 -12.92 -11.33 45.66
CA LYS A 307 -13.90 -12.41 45.89
C LYS A 307 -13.74 -13.18 47.17
N LEU A 308 -12.72 -12.93 48.03
CA LEU A 308 -12.37 -13.97 49.00
C LEU A 308 -12.91 -13.83 50.42
N PHE A 309 -13.16 -12.65 50.98
CA PHE A 309 -13.42 -12.60 52.44
C PHE A 309 -14.39 -11.56 53.00
N SER A 310 -15.13 -10.76 52.25
CA SER A 310 -16.15 -9.90 52.84
C SER A 310 -17.38 -9.63 51.97
N ARG A 311 -18.52 -9.89 52.54
CA ARG A 311 -19.84 -9.79 51.88
C ARG A 311 -20.42 -8.37 51.87
N ASN A 312 -19.84 -7.42 52.59
CA ASN A 312 -20.41 -6.08 52.81
C ASN A 312 -19.55 -4.89 52.38
N ASP A 313 -18.39 -5.09 51.77
CA ASP A 313 -17.53 -3.99 51.41
C ASP A 313 -17.77 -3.53 49.97
N LYS A 314 -17.88 -2.20 49.75
CA LYS A 314 -17.94 -1.63 48.41
C LYS A 314 -16.66 -1.95 47.68
N PRO A 315 -16.73 -2.58 46.48
CA PRO A 315 -15.53 -2.83 45.67
C PRO A 315 -14.89 -1.51 45.20
N ALA A 316 -13.58 -1.49 45.09
CA ALA A 316 -12.93 -0.39 44.38
C ALA A 316 -13.46 -0.31 42.95
N PHE A 317 -13.80 0.88 42.49
CA PHE A 317 -14.32 1.07 41.15
C PHE A 317 -13.69 2.34 40.49
N ASN A 318 -13.62 2.32 39.18
CA ASN A 318 -13.34 3.46 38.37
C ASN A 318 -14.36 3.49 37.21
N GLN A 319 -15.16 4.53 37.16
CA GLN A 319 -16.20 4.73 36.15
C GLN A 319 -15.96 6.04 35.46
N LYS A 320 -15.86 6.00 34.13
CA LYS A 320 -15.62 7.17 33.32
C LYS A 320 -16.62 7.23 32.16
N ASP A 321 -17.35 8.31 32.09
CA ASP A 321 -18.28 8.62 31.00
C ASP A 321 -17.74 9.79 30.20
N GLU A 322 -17.51 9.59 28.90
CA GLU A 322 -17.06 10.62 27.98
C GLU A 322 -18.04 10.78 26.83
N ARG A 323 -18.42 12.00 26.55
CA ARG A 323 -19.24 12.36 25.40
C ARG A 323 -18.62 13.54 24.70
N PHE A 324 -18.43 13.46 23.39
CA PHE A 324 -17.92 14.59 22.65
C PHE A 324 -18.56 14.74 21.27
N LEU A 325 -18.59 16.00 20.82
CA LEU A 325 -18.93 16.40 19.47
C LEU A 325 -17.76 17.20 18.93
N LYS A 326 -17.33 16.91 17.72
CA LYS A 326 -16.23 17.60 17.05
C LYS A 326 -16.61 17.95 15.62
N LEU A 327 -16.23 19.17 15.21
CA LEU A 327 -16.24 19.61 13.82
C LEU A 327 -14.81 19.92 13.42
N GLN A 328 -14.37 19.36 12.29
CA GLN A 328 -13.01 19.50 11.80
C GLN A 328 -13.00 19.89 10.34
N VAL A 329 -12.05 20.72 9.95
CA VAL A 329 -11.73 21.09 8.57
C VAL A 329 -10.32 20.62 8.29
N GLY A 330 -10.14 19.84 7.23
CA GLY A 330 -8.85 19.35 6.80
C GLY A 330 -8.42 20.00 5.49
N LEU A 331 -7.17 20.41 5.42
CA LEU A 331 -6.53 21.00 4.23
C LEU A 331 -5.26 20.24 3.90
N PRO A 332 -4.96 19.95 2.63
CA PRO A 332 -3.68 19.37 2.25
C PRO A 332 -2.57 20.38 2.51
N PHE A 333 -1.47 19.93 3.07
CA PHE A 333 -0.32 20.77 3.36
C PHE A 333 0.89 20.42 2.47
N LEU A 334 1.01 19.15 2.09
CA LEU A 334 1.99 18.59 1.14
C LEU A 334 1.34 17.39 0.47
N LEU A 335 1.99 16.80 -0.55
CA LEU A 335 1.49 15.60 -1.24
C LEU A 335 1.11 14.45 -0.29
N SER A 336 1.78 14.35 0.87
CA SER A 336 1.58 13.27 1.85
C SER A 336 1.14 13.75 3.23
N LYS A 337 0.87 15.06 3.42
CA LYS A 337 0.53 15.64 4.72
C LYS A 337 -0.76 16.45 4.66
N ARG A 338 -1.51 16.39 5.74
CA ARG A 338 -2.78 17.11 5.91
C ARG A 338 -2.76 17.86 7.23
N ALA A 339 -3.19 19.10 7.22
CA ALA A 339 -3.47 19.89 8.42
C ALA A 339 -4.95 19.80 8.74
N GLU A 340 -5.31 19.53 9.99
CA GLU A 340 -6.69 19.47 10.46
C GLU A 340 -6.87 20.47 11.60
N PHE A 341 -7.89 21.30 11.47
CA PHE A 341 -8.31 22.27 12.47
C PHE A 341 -9.76 21.94 12.89
N GLY A 342 -10.05 22.06 14.16
CA GLY A 342 -11.40 21.75 14.61
C GLY A 342 -11.76 22.37 15.94
N ILE A 343 -13.04 22.38 16.20
CA ILE A 343 -13.65 22.76 17.48
C ILE A 343 -14.45 21.58 17.99
N GLY A 344 -14.55 21.47 19.31
CA GLY A 344 -15.32 20.41 19.93
C GLY A 344 -15.85 20.78 21.31
N ILE A 345 -16.89 20.08 21.68
CA ILE A 345 -17.47 20.15 23.03
C ILE A 345 -17.36 18.77 23.63
N ALA A 346 -16.87 18.69 24.84
CA ALA A 346 -16.75 17.43 25.59
C ALA A 346 -17.41 17.57 26.97
N ARG A 347 -18.07 16.48 27.37
CA ARG A 347 -18.51 16.27 28.75
C ARG A 347 -17.84 15.01 29.28
N ILE A 348 -17.11 15.14 30.36
CA ILE A 348 -16.37 14.06 30.98
C ILE A 348 -16.81 13.97 32.45
N GLU A 349 -17.24 12.78 32.88
CA GLU A 349 -17.62 12.48 34.25
C GLU A 349 -16.77 11.32 34.74
N ASP A 350 -15.95 11.56 35.76
CA ASP A 350 -15.11 10.54 36.41
C ASP A 350 -15.60 10.29 37.81
N LYS A 351 -15.88 9.03 38.14
CA LYS A 351 -16.25 8.56 39.49
C LYS A 351 -15.30 7.43 39.86
N TYR A 352 -14.62 7.59 40.97
CA TYR A 352 -13.73 6.56 41.48
C TYR A 352 -13.89 6.36 42.98
N PHE A 353 -13.68 5.16 43.42
CA PHE A 353 -13.60 4.80 44.84
C PHE A 353 -12.41 3.86 45.02
N GLN A 354 -11.48 4.31 45.84
CA GLN A 354 -10.33 3.49 46.25
C GLN A 354 -10.47 3.11 47.71
N ARG A 355 -10.35 1.84 47.99
CA ARG A 355 -10.38 1.34 49.37
C ARG A 355 -9.07 1.71 50.08
N ASN A 356 -9.14 2.50 51.17
CA ASN A 356 -7.98 2.86 51.99
C ASN A 356 -7.54 1.68 52.86
N ILE A 357 -7.01 0.63 52.27
CA ILE A 357 -6.42 -0.49 53.06
C ILE A 357 -5.04 -0.11 53.61
N CYS A 358 -4.39 0.89 53.06
CA CYS A 358 -3.04 1.28 53.49
C CYS A 358 -2.94 2.15 54.74
N LEU A 359 -4.05 2.72 55.23
CA LEU A 359 -4.00 3.55 56.43
C LEU A 359 -3.90 2.73 57.75
N LEU A 360 -4.16 1.42 57.71
CA LEU A 360 -4.00 0.54 58.87
C LEU A 360 -2.56 0.06 59.10
N TYR A 361 -1.67 0.19 58.10
CA TYR A 361 -0.28 -0.22 58.18
C TYR A 361 0.71 0.93 58.49
N THR A 362 0.23 2.16 58.54
CA THR A 362 1.11 3.34 58.79
C THR A 362 0.95 3.94 60.17
N SER A 363 0.08 3.41 61.04
CA SER A 363 0.17 3.78 62.46
C SER A 363 1.30 2.93 63.11
N PRO A 364 2.37 3.52 63.59
CA PRO A 364 3.40 2.76 64.26
C PRO A 364 2.78 2.03 65.42
N SER A 365 3.06 0.73 65.51
CA SER A 365 2.65 -0.07 66.66
C SER A 365 3.23 0.59 67.92
N PRO A 366 2.49 0.66 69.05
CA PRO A 366 3.02 1.14 70.33
C PRO A 366 4.26 0.38 70.79
N ARG A 367 4.62 -0.73 70.14
CA ARG A 367 5.81 -1.53 70.42
C ARG A 367 7.05 -1.11 69.63
N ASP A 368 6.91 -0.30 68.56
CA ASP A 368 8.04 0.11 67.71
C ASP A 368 8.81 1.32 68.24
N GLY A 369 8.43 1.82 69.42
CA GLY A 369 9.11 2.88 70.18
C GLY A 369 10.00 2.41 71.33
N LEU A 370 10.27 1.12 71.44
CA LEU A 370 11.15 0.54 72.48
C LEU A 370 12.20 -0.38 71.88
N LEU A 371 13.12 0.21 71.09
CA LEU A 371 14.44 -0.35 70.87
C LEU A 371 15.43 0.81 70.72
#